data_e7cb30d805260e706d89377943349b9c
#
_entry.id   e7cb30d805260e706d89377943349b9c
#
_cell.length_a   1.000
_cell.length_b   1.000
_cell.length_c   1.000
_cell.angle_alpha   90.00
_cell.angle_beta   90.00
_cell.angle_gamma   90.00
#
_symmetry.space_group_name_H-M   'P 1'
#
loop_
_entity.id
_entity.type
_entity.pdbx_description
1 polymer ?
#
loop_
_entity_poly.entity_id
_entity_poly.type
_entity_poly.pdbx_seq_one_letter_code
_entity_poly.pdbx_strand_id
1 'polypeptide(L)'
;MFKRIGKDIQVIFERDPAAKSVLEVVLNYPGFHAVLMHRLNHRLYKRGFVVLSRFFSQITRFFTGIEIHPGAKIGEGLFIDHGMGVVIGETAEIGDNVTIYQGVTLGGTGKEKGKRHPTIGNNVVVSTGAKVLGSMKIGDNVKIGAGSVVLKEVPPNCTVVGVPGRIVKCAGEKIAAVDMPKDASNIDLNHAKLPDPISETIEYLEEHIKKLEERIKKLEETKND
;
A
#
# COMPACT_ATOMS: atom_id res chain seq x y z
N MET A 1 -19.98 8.39 -14.70
CA MET A 1 -18.88 7.69 -15.37
C MET A 1 -17.80 8.67 -15.84
N PHE A 2 -18.10 9.63 -16.71
CA PHE A 2 -17.12 10.59 -17.24
C PHE A 2 -16.38 11.40 -16.17
N LYS A 3 -17.07 11.88 -15.13
CA LYS A 3 -16.45 12.65 -14.03
C LYS A 3 -15.39 11.82 -13.28
N ARG A 4 -15.63 10.50 -13.09
CA ARG A 4 -14.66 9.59 -12.45
C ARG A 4 -13.46 9.33 -13.34
N ILE A 5 -13.65 9.14 -14.65
CA ILE A 5 -12.55 8.96 -15.61
C ILE A 5 -11.65 10.20 -15.62
N GLY A 6 -12.24 11.41 -15.62
CA GLY A 6 -11.48 12.65 -15.52
C GLY A 6 -10.62 12.72 -14.27
N LYS A 7 -11.15 12.29 -13.11
CA LYS A 7 -10.38 12.22 -11.87
C LYS A 7 -9.27 11.17 -11.93
N ASP A 8 -9.55 10.00 -12.50
CA ASP A 8 -8.53 8.95 -12.66
C ASP A 8 -7.36 9.43 -13.54
N ILE A 9 -7.63 10.22 -14.60
CA ILE A 9 -6.60 10.84 -15.44
C ILE A 9 -5.86 11.95 -14.68
N GLN A 10 -6.57 12.83 -13.98
CA GLN A 10 -5.99 13.93 -13.21
C GLN A 10 -4.97 13.42 -12.18
N VAL A 11 -5.31 12.37 -11.44
CA VAL A 11 -4.44 11.77 -10.42
C VAL A 11 -3.13 11.22 -11.02
N ILE A 12 -3.14 10.74 -12.26
CA ILE A 12 -1.92 10.30 -12.96
C ILE A 12 -0.99 11.49 -13.16
N PHE A 13 -1.50 12.63 -13.68
CA PHE A 13 -0.68 13.84 -13.84
C PHE A 13 -0.17 14.42 -12.53
N GLU A 14 -0.92 14.26 -11.44
CA GLU A 14 -0.51 14.74 -10.12
C GLU A 14 0.63 13.90 -9.50
N ARG A 15 0.74 12.61 -9.88
CA ARG A 15 1.62 11.65 -9.20
C ARG A 15 2.74 11.08 -10.06
N ASP A 16 2.58 11.13 -11.38
CA ASP A 16 3.60 10.65 -12.31
C ASP A 16 4.20 11.83 -13.10
N PRO A 17 5.45 12.22 -12.76
CA PRO A 17 6.15 13.28 -13.49
C PRO A 17 6.42 12.95 -14.97
N ALA A 18 6.33 11.67 -15.34
CA ALA A 18 6.56 11.22 -16.74
C ALA A 18 5.32 11.46 -17.62
N ALA A 19 4.13 11.63 -17.06
CA ALA A 19 2.90 11.85 -17.82
C ALA A 19 2.89 13.21 -18.53
N LYS A 20 2.81 13.23 -19.85
CA LYS A 20 2.92 14.46 -20.65
C LYS A 20 1.63 14.88 -21.34
N SER A 21 0.75 13.93 -21.63
CA SER A 21 -0.50 14.22 -22.35
C SER A 21 -1.61 13.24 -22.01
N VAL A 22 -2.88 13.68 -22.13
CA VAL A 22 -4.05 12.82 -21.95
C VAL A 22 -4.04 11.65 -22.94
N LEU A 23 -3.59 11.88 -24.17
CA LEU A 23 -3.50 10.84 -25.20
C LEU A 23 -2.51 9.75 -24.77
N GLU A 24 -1.36 10.13 -24.21
CA GLU A 24 -0.37 9.20 -23.68
C GLU A 24 -0.96 8.35 -22.54
N VAL A 25 -1.64 8.96 -21.59
CA VAL A 25 -2.29 8.26 -20.47
C VAL A 25 -3.32 7.25 -20.99
N VAL A 26 -4.16 7.67 -21.94
CA VAL A 26 -5.22 6.81 -22.48
C VAL A 26 -4.65 5.64 -23.29
N LEU A 27 -3.51 5.81 -23.97
CA LEU A 27 -2.93 4.76 -24.83
C LEU A 27 -1.93 3.85 -24.08
N ASN A 28 -1.15 4.40 -23.13
CA ASN A 28 0.07 3.74 -22.66
C ASN A 28 0.06 3.39 -21.16
N TYR A 29 -0.97 3.77 -20.39
CA TYR A 29 -1.02 3.49 -18.95
C TYR A 29 -1.83 2.24 -18.62
N PRO A 30 -1.19 1.08 -18.35
CA PRO A 30 -1.88 -0.17 -18.07
C PRO A 30 -2.74 -0.08 -16.81
N GLY A 31 -2.30 0.67 -15.79
CA GLY A 31 -3.08 0.92 -14.58
C GLY A 31 -4.39 1.64 -14.86
N PHE A 32 -4.39 2.64 -15.74
CA PHE A 32 -5.62 3.33 -16.17
C PHE A 32 -6.58 2.37 -16.89
N HIS A 33 -6.06 1.56 -17.81
CA HIS A 33 -6.87 0.55 -18.53
C HIS A 33 -7.50 -0.46 -17.56
N ALA A 34 -6.71 -0.97 -16.60
CA ALA A 34 -7.17 -1.93 -15.62
C ALA A 34 -8.31 -1.38 -14.75
N VAL A 35 -8.18 -0.14 -14.25
CA VAL A 35 -9.20 0.53 -13.45
C VAL A 35 -10.46 0.79 -14.25
N LEU A 36 -10.32 1.27 -15.50
CA LEU A 36 -11.46 1.53 -16.40
C LEU A 36 -12.26 0.26 -16.69
N MET A 37 -11.56 -0.82 -17.07
CA MET A 37 -12.17 -2.12 -17.35
C MET A 37 -12.78 -2.76 -16.10
N HIS A 38 -12.11 -2.60 -14.93
CA HIS A 38 -12.70 -3.04 -13.66
C HIS A 38 -14.04 -2.37 -13.39
N ARG A 39 -14.19 -1.07 -13.63
CA ARG A 39 -15.47 -0.35 -13.41
C ARG A 39 -16.60 -0.94 -14.26
N LEU A 40 -16.31 -1.42 -15.48
CA LEU A 40 -17.28 -2.12 -16.35
C LEU A 40 -17.58 -3.52 -15.82
N ASN A 41 -16.54 -4.28 -15.51
CA ASN A 41 -16.64 -5.65 -15.00
C ASN A 41 -17.37 -5.72 -13.66
N HIS A 42 -17.15 -4.75 -12.78
CA HIS A 42 -17.84 -4.65 -11.49
C HIS A 42 -19.35 -4.42 -11.67
N ARG A 43 -19.77 -3.63 -12.67
CA ARG A 43 -21.20 -3.44 -12.98
C ARG A 43 -21.86 -4.73 -13.47
N LEU A 44 -21.18 -5.50 -14.32
CA LEU A 44 -21.63 -6.82 -14.78
C LEU A 44 -21.75 -7.79 -13.60
N TYR A 45 -20.72 -7.82 -12.74
CA TYR A 45 -20.68 -8.65 -11.54
C TYR A 45 -21.88 -8.36 -10.62
N LYS A 46 -22.14 -7.08 -10.35
CA LYS A 46 -23.28 -6.65 -9.51
C LYS A 46 -24.65 -6.97 -10.11
N ARG A 47 -24.75 -7.16 -11.43
CA ARG A 47 -25.97 -7.60 -12.11
C ARG A 47 -26.10 -9.12 -12.18
N GLY A 48 -25.20 -9.89 -11.53
CA GLY A 48 -25.21 -11.36 -11.52
C GLY A 48 -24.51 -12.03 -12.68
N PHE A 49 -23.93 -11.30 -13.63
CA PHE A 49 -23.16 -11.87 -14.74
C PHE A 49 -21.73 -12.27 -14.29
N VAL A 50 -21.65 -13.16 -13.29
CA VAL A 50 -20.38 -13.49 -12.61
C VAL A 50 -19.36 -14.08 -13.57
N VAL A 51 -19.73 -15.10 -14.36
CA VAL A 51 -18.80 -15.77 -15.29
C VAL A 51 -18.28 -14.80 -16.33
N LEU A 52 -19.18 -14.00 -16.93
CA LEU A 52 -18.83 -13.04 -17.98
C LEU A 52 -17.89 -11.93 -17.43
N SER A 53 -18.18 -11.41 -16.25
CA SER A 53 -17.33 -10.39 -15.62
C SER A 53 -15.95 -10.93 -15.26
N ARG A 54 -15.87 -12.19 -14.82
CA ARG A 54 -14.60 -12.88 -14.55
C ARG A 54 -13.80 -13.11 -15.83
N PHE A 55 -14.47 -13.51 -16.90
CA PHE A 55 -13.84 -13.71 -18.21
C PHE A 55 -13.20 -12.40 -18.71
N PHE A 56 -13.94 -11.29 -18.70
CA PHE A 56 -13.37 -9.99 -19.10
C PHE A 56 -12.28 -9.49 -18.15
N SER A 57 -12.34 -9.82 -16.86
CA SER A 57 -11.24 -9.47 -15.96
C SER A 57 -9.96 -10.23 -16.28
N GLN A 58 -10.03 -11.47 -16.75
CA GLN A 58 -8.85 -12.23 -17.20
C GLN A 58 -8.28 -11.68 -18.52
N ILE A 59 -9.14 -11.24 -19.44
CA ILE A 59 -8.67 -10.53 -20.65
C ILE A 59 -7.93 -9.26 -20.26
N THR A 60 -8.48 -8.47 -19.33
CA THR A 60 -7.82 -7.25 -18.82
C THR A 60 -6.46 -7.58 -18.22
N ARG A 61 -6.37 -8.61 -17.38
CA ARG A 61 -5.12 -9.08 -16.79
C ARG A 61 -4.10 -9.46 -17.86
N PHE A 62 -4.52 -10.16 -18.89
CA PHE A 62 -3.63 -10.57 -19.99
C PHE A 62 -2.96 -9.37 -20.67
N PHE A 63 -3.72 -8.29 -20.93
CA PHE A 63 -3.20 -7.11 -21.61
C PHE A 63 -2.46 -6.13 -20.68
N THR A 64 -2.78 -6.09 -19.39
CA THR A 64 -2.25 -5.08 -18.45
C THR A 64 -1.26 -5.65 -17.45
N GLY A 65 -1.24 -6.98 -17.26
CA GLY A 65 -0.49 -7.61 -16.16
C GLY A 65 -1.09 -7.38 -14.77
N ILE A 66 -2.30 -6.77 -14.69
CA ILE A 66 -2.97 -6.36 -13.44
C ILE A 66 -4.22 -7.21 -13.25
N GLU A 67 -4.31 -7.92 -12.13
CA GLU A 67 -5.49 -8.67 -11.75
C GLU A 67 -6.35 -7.88 -10.77
N ILE A 68 -7.57 -7.51 -11.18
CA ILE A 68 -8.57 -6.94 -10.29
C ILE A 68 -9.81 -7.83 -10.37
N HIS A 69 -10.17 -8.46 -9.24
CA HIS A 69 -11.39 -9.24 -9.18
C HIS A 69 -12.60 -8.32 -9.34
N PRO A 70 -13.61 -8.68 -10.20
CA PRO A 70 -14.75 -7.80 -10.44
C PRO A 70 -15.62 -7.55 -9.20
N GLY A 71 -15.52 -8.36 -8.14
CA GLY A 71 -16.18 -8.14 -6.86
C GLY A 71 -15.55 -7.04 -6.00
N ALA A 72 -14.31 -6.67 -6.24
CA ALA A 72 -13.61 -5.63 -5.46
C ALA A 72 -14.35 -4.28 -5.55
N LYS A 73 -14.37 -3.55 -4.44
CA LYS A 73 -14.93 -2.18 -4.38
C LYS A 73 -13.80 -1.18 -4.43
N ILE A 74 -13.84 -0.28 -5.41
CA ILE A 74 -12.78 0.70 -5.64
C ILE A 74 -13.39 2.10 -5.71
N GLY A 75 -12.86 3.00 -4.90
CA GLY A 75 -13.20 4.42 -4.85
C GLY A 75 -12.75 5.21 -6.09
N GLU A 76 -12.58 6.51 -5.94
CA GLU A 76 -12.16 7.41 -7.00
C GLU A 76 -10.66 7.72 -6.88
N GLY A 77 -9.99 7.96 -8.02
CA GLY A 77 -8.59 8.35 -8.03
C GLY A 77 -7.62 7.23 -7.61
N LEU A 78 -7.94 5.97 -7.88
CA LEU A 78 -6.97 4.89 -7.77
C LEU A 78 -5.92 5.03 -8.87
N PHE A 79 -4.66 5.22 -8.47
CA PHE A 79 -3.51 5.21 -9.37
C PHE A 79 -2.72 3.92 -9.19
N ILE A 80 -2.58 3.15 -10.26
CA ILE A 80 -1.72 1.96 -10.32
C ILE A 80 -0.54 2.28 -11.23
N ASP A 81 0.62 2.49 -10.60
CA ASP A 81 1.85 2.81 -11.31
C ASP A 81 2.59 1.54 -11.71
N HIS A 82 3.06 1.49 -12.97
CA HIS A 82 3.65 0.32 -13.63
C HIS A 82 2.72 -0.91 -13.67
N GLY A 83 2.18 -1.32 -12.56
CA GLY A 83 1.09 -2.27 -12.36
C GLY A 83 1.39 -3.75 -12.55
N MET A 84 2.48 -4.15 -13.21
CA MET A 84 2.78 -5.56 -13.47
C MET A 84 2.76 -6.38 -12.17
N GLY A 85 1.97 -7.47 -12.15
CA GLY A 85 1.87 -8.36 -11.01
C GLY A 85 1.04 -7.83 -9.82
N VAL A 86 0.30 -6.74 -9.98
CA VAL A 86 -0.69 -6.29 -9.00
C VAL A 86 -1.86 -7.28 -8.96
N VAL A 87 -2.26 -7.68 -7.74
CA VAL A 87 -3.41 -8.55 -7.51
C VAL A 87 -4.34 -7.92 -6.47
N ILE A 88 -5.60 -7.67 -6.85
CA ILE A 88 -6.65 -7.16 -5.98
C ILE A 88 -7.76 -8.19 -5.89
N GLY A 89 -7.93 -8.79 -4.69
CA GLY A 89 -8.84 -9.90 -4.46
C GLY A 89 -10.32 -9.49 -4.37
N GLU A 90 -11.20 -10.50 -4.38
CA GLU A 90 -12.67 -10.37 -4.52
C GLU A 90 -13.32 -9.41 -3.54
N THR A 91 -13.00 -9.53 -2.26
CA THR A 91 -13.65 -8.76 -1.19
C THR A 91 -12.78 -7.58 -0.70
N ALA A 92 -11.76 -7.21 -1.50
CA ALA A 92 -10.97 -6.00 -1.23
C ALA A 92 -11.84 -4.75 -1.36
N GLU A 93 -11.63 -3.81 -0.45
CA GLU A 93 -12.24 -2.48 -0.49
C GLU A 93 -11.11 -1.46 -0.51
N ILE A 94 -11.15 -0.53 -1.44
CA ILE A 94 -10.13 0.50 -1.64
C ILE A 94 -10.83 1.85 -1.63
N GLY A 95 -10.40 2.74 -0.75
CA GLY A 95 -10.89 4.10 -0.63
C GLY A 95 -10.47 5.00 -1.79
N ASP A 96 -10.58 6.30 -1.57
CA ASP A 96 -10.26 7.32 -2.57
C ASP A 96 -8.78 7.68 -2.54
N ASN A 97 -8.25 8.10 -3.69
CA ASN A 97 -6.90 8.64 -3.85
C ASN A 97 -5.78 7.67 -3.41
N VAL A 98 -5.96 6.37 -3.62
CA VAL A 98 -4.96 5.36 -3.30
C VAL A 98 -3.93 5.22 -4.43
N THR A 99 -2.66 5.01 -4.07
CA THR A 99 -1.58 4.69 -5.01
C THR A 99 -1.08 3.28 -4.75
N ILE A 100 -0.97 2.49 -5.81
CA ILE A 100 -0.48 1.11 -5.77
C ILE A 100 0.63 0.94 -6.81
N TYR A 101 1.75 0.35 -6.40
CA TYR A 101 2.85 0.06 -7.31
C TYR A 101 2.86 -1.40 -7.74
N GLN A 102 3.72 -1.71 -8.71
CA GLN A 102 3.85 -3.07 -9.26
C GLN A 102 4.11 -4.12 -8.17
N GLY A 103 3.63 -5.35 -8.43
CA GLY A 103 3.82 -6.51 -7.55
C GLY A 103 3.06 -6.48 -6.23
N VAL A 104 2.23 -5.47 -5.98
CA VAL A 104 1.39 -5.40 -4.77
C VAL A 104 0.31 -6.48 -4.80
N THR A 105 0.06 -7.10 -3.64
CA THR A 105 -1.05 -8.03 -3.46
C THR A 105 -1.96 -7.57 -2.33
N LEU A 106 -3.22 -7.33 -2.63
CA LEU A 106 -4.30 -7.21 -1.65
C LEU A 106 -5.04 -8.55 -1.59
N GLY A 107 -4.48 -9.47 -0.78
CA GLY A 107 -4.84 -10.89 -0.77
C GLY A 107 -5.70 -11.30 0.42
N GLY A 108 -6.37 -12.44 0.27
CA GLY A 108 -7.08 -13.11 1.37
C GLY A 108 -6.17 -14.13 2.07
N THR A 109 -6.58 -14.51 3.28
CA THR A 109 -5.99 -15.63 4.03
C THR A 109 -7.05 -16.68 4.34
N GLY A 110 -6.63 -17.96 4.42
CA GLY A 110 -7.50 -19.06 4.79
C GLY A 110 -8.52 -19.46 3.72
N LYS A 111 -9.50 -20.27 4.15
CA LYS A 111 -10.59 -20.83 3.33
C LYS A 111 -11.94 -20.19 3.61
N GLU A 112 -11.97 -19.08 4.31
CA GLU A 112 -13.19 -18.41 4.72
C GLU A 112 -13.98 -17.87 3.52
N LYS A 113 -15.31 -18.05 3.59
CA LYS A 113 -16.24 -17.40 2.67
C LYS A 113 -16.58 -16.01 3.23
N GLY A 114 -16.73 -15.01 2.36
CA GLY A 114 -17.06 -13.64 2.78
C GLY A 114 -15.86 -12.71 2.80
N LYS A 115 -15.82 -11.74 3.72
CA LYS A 115 -14.76 -10.74 3.84
C LYS A 115 -13.44 -11.39 4.26
N ARG A 116 -12.50 -11.51 3.32
CA ARG A 116 -11.18 -12.13 3.52
C ARG A 116 -10.02 -11.32 2.94
N HIS A 117 -10.31 -10.23 2.25
CA HIS A 117 -9.33 -9.30 1.68
C HIS A 117 -9.36 -7.97 2.42
N PRO A 118 -8.27 -7.19 2.40
CA PRO A 118 -8.15 -5.98 3.19
C PRO A 118 -9.13 -4.88 2.77
N THR A 119 -9.37 -3.98 3.72
CA THR A 119 -10.00 -2.67 3.50
C THR A 119 -8.92 -1.61 3.60
N ILE A 120 -8.68 -0.91 2.50
CA ILE A 120 -7.69 0.17 2.38
C ILE A 120 -8.43 1.50 2.48
N GLY A 121 -8.00 2.36 3.38
CA GLY A 121 -8.54 3.71 3.57
C GLY A 121 -8.21 4.67 2.43
N ASN A 122 -8.42 5.96 2.66
CA ASN A 122 -8.17 7.02 1.69
C ASN A 122 -6.71 7.49 1.74
N ASN A 123 -6.19 8.00 0.64
CA ASN A 123 -4.84 8.57 0.52
C ASN A 123 -3.72 7.58 0.93
N VAL A 124 -3.94 6.29 0.77
CA VAL A 124 -2.98 5.25 1.12
C VAL A 124 -2.00 5.03 -0.02
N VAL A 125 -0.72 4.84 0.32
CA VAL A 125 0.32 4.44 -0.62
C VAL A 125 0.77 3.03 -0.28
N VAL A 126 0.64 2.11 -1.25
CA VAL A 126 1.13 0.74 -1.16
C VAL A 126 2.30 0.57 -2.12
N SER A 127 3.51 0.56 -1.57
CA SER A 127 4.74 0.57 -2.37
C SER A 127 5.03 -0.78 -3.02
N THR A 128 6.01 -0.75 -3.93
CA THR A 128 6.43 -1.87 -4.78
C THR A 128 6.53 -3.20 -4.03
N GLY A 129 5.89 -4.22 -4.55
CA GLY A 129 5.98 -5.59 -4.04
C GLY A 129 5.36 -5.86 -2.67
N ALA A 130 4.74 -4.86 -2.02
CA ALA A 130 4.11 -5.05 -0.72
C ALA A 130 2.92 -6.02 -0.78
N LYS A 131 2.72 -6.78 0.29
CA LYS A 131 1.61 -7.74 0.44
C LYS A 131 0.76 -7.34 1.65
N VAL A 132 -0.54 -7.16 1.45
CA VAL A 132 -1.52 -6.94 2.52
C VAL A 132 -2.47 -8.13 2.52
N LEU A 133 -2.37 -8.99 3.54
CA LEU A 133 -2.99 -10.31 3.51
C LEU A 133 -3.95 -10.50 4.68
N GLY A 134 -5.23 -10.68 4.38
CA GLY A 134 -6.31 -10.87 5.35
C GLY A 134 -7.36 -9.76 5.31
N SER A 135 -8.36 -9.86 6.16
CA SER A 135 -9.53 -8.96 6.18
C SER A 135 -9.32 -7.66 7.01
N MET A 136 -8.07 -7.37 7.39
CA MET A 136 -7.75 -6.23 8.24
C MET A 136 -8.05 -4.88 7.57
N LYS A 137 -8.15 -3.85 8.42
CA LYS A 137 -8.31 -2.46 8.00
C LYS A 137 -6.96 -1.72 8.02
N ILE A 138 -6.67 -1.05 6.93
CA ILE A 138 -5.57 -0.09 6.79
C ILE A 138 -6.21 1.30 6.80
N GLY A 139 -5.84 2.12 7.78
CA GLY A 139 -6.41 3.45 7.98
C GLY A 139 -6.06 4.45 6.86
N ASP A 140 -6.64 5.64 6.96
CA ASP A 140 -6.37 6.73 6.01
C ASP A 140 -4.93 7.26 6.14
N ASN A 141 -4.36 7.75 5.06
CA ASN A 141 -3.02 8.34 5.00
C ASN A 141 -1.90 7.38 5.44
N VAL A 142 -2.12 6.06 5.32
CA VAL A 142 -1.10 5.05 5.64
C VAL A 142 -0.14 4.90 4.46
N LYS A 143 1.16 4.75 4.80
CA LYS A 143 2.21 4.39 3.85
C LYS A 143 2.72 2.98 4.16
N ILE A 144 2.65 2.09 3.18
CA ILE A 144 3.20 0.73 3.28
C ILE A 144 4.47 0.67 2.44
N GLY A 145 5.59 0.40 3.10
CA GLY A 145 6.91 0.36 2.47
C GLY A 145 7.08 -0.79 1.47
N ALA A 146 8.04 -0.62 0.57
CA ALA A 146 8.35 -1.61 -0.45
C ALA A 146 8.69 -2.99 0.15
N GLY A 147 8.18 -4.06 -0.44
CA GLY A 147 8.42 -5.44 0.00
C GLY A 147 7.78 -5.82 1.34
N SER A 148 7.04 -4.92 1.99
CA SER A 148 6.45 -5.19 3.32
C SER A 148 5.33 -6.22 3.25
N VAL A 149 5.19 -7.03 4.31
CA VAL A 149 4.12 -8.02 4.46
C VAL A 149 3.24 -7.64 5.64
N VAL A 150 2.11 -7.01 5.38
CA VAL A 150 1.17 -6.51 6.39
C VAL A 150 0.14 -7.59 6.71
N LEU A 151 0.08 -8.01 7.97
CA LEU A 151 -0.77 -9.08 8.49
C LEU A 151 -1.71 -8.63 9.62
N LYS A 152 -1.64 -7.35 10.00
CA LYS A 152 -2.42 -6.76 11.09
C LYS A 152 -2.99 -5.41 10.67
N GLU A 153 -3.97 -4.93 11.42
CA GLU A 153 -4.54 -3.60 11.23
C GLU A 153 -3.50 -2.50 11.42
N VAL A 154 -3.65 -1.44 10.63
CA VAL A 154 -2.77 -0.27 10.69
C VAL A 154 -3.63 0.97 10.96
N PRO A 155 -3.39 1.70 12.06
CA PRO A 155 -4.08 2.95 12.35
C PRO A 155 -3.83 4.02 11.27
N PRO A 156 -4.68 5.05 11.18
CA PRO A 156 -4.47 6.15 10.26
C PRO A 156 -3.15 6.91 10.50
N ASN A 157 -2.63 7.54 9.45
CA ASN A 157 -1.43 8.38 9.48
C ASN A 157 -0.16 7.63 9.94
N CYS A 158 -0.08 6.32 9.70
CA CYS A 158 1.06 5.48 10.08
C CYS A 158 1.86 5.01 8.86
N THR A 159 3.14 4.71 9.10
CA THR A 159 4.02 4.04 8.13
C THR A 159 4.34 2.65 8.62
N VAL A 160 4.25 1.66 7.71
CA VAL A 160 4.54 0.24 7.99
C VAL A 160 5.65 -0.22 7.07
N VAL A 161 6.64 -0.94 7.62
CA VAL A 161 7.74 -1.55 6.85
C VAL A 161 8.10 -2.94 7.37
N GLY A 162 8.73 -3.75 6.53
CA GLY A 162 9.36 -5.02 6.89
C GLY A 162 8.49 -6.26 6.72
N VAL A 163 9.06 -7.42 7.06
CA VAL A 163 8.47 -8.77 6.97
C VAL A 163 8.73 -9.51 8.28
N PRO A 164 7.72 -9.68 9.15
CA PRO A 164 6.37 -9.12 9.07
C PRO A 164 6.36 -7.60 9.24
N GLY A 165 5.35 -6.92 8.63
CA GLY A 165 5.20 -5.48 8.68
C GLY A 165 5.03 -4.93 10.10
N ARG A 166 5.84 -3.94 10.46
CA ARG A 166 5.80 -3.23 11.75
C ARG A 166 5.52 -1.75 11.52
N ILE A 167 4.75 -1.15 12.41
CA ILE A 167 4.53 0.29 12.41
C ILE A 167 5.80 0.96 12.93
N VAL A 168 6.39 1.83 12.11
CA VAL A 168 7.64 2.55 12.44
C VAL A 168 7.40 4.01 12.74
N LYS A 169 6.28 4.59 12.28
CA LYS A 169 5.91 5.98 12.50
C LYS A 169 4.40 6.13 12.49
N CYS A 170 3.85 6.97 13.39
CA CYS A 170 2.46 7.45 13.35
C CYS A 170 2.41 8.95 13.68
N ALA A 171 1.45 9.69 13.12
CA ALA A 171 1.23 11.09 13.47
C ALA A 171 0.65 11.19 14.89
N GLY A 172 1.41 11.81 15.81
CA GLY A 172 1.01 12.06 17.20
C GLY A 172 1.86 11.38 18.26
N GLU A 173 2.61 10.33 17.94
CA GLU A 173 3.62 9.77 18.85
C GLU A 173 5.01 10.04 18.28
N LYS A 174 5.86 10.68 19.12
CA LYS A 174 7.29 10.84 18.82
C LYS A 174 7.97 9.48 18.92
N ILE A 175 7.96 8.74 17.86
CA ILE A 175 8.96 7.73 17.59
C ILE A 175 9.89 8.38 16.58
N ALA A 176 11.08 8.84 17.04
CA ALA A 176 12.12 9.57 16.32
C ALA A 176 11.68 10.44 15.13
N ALA A 177 11.93 11.74 15.24
CA ALA A 177 11.45 12.79 14.34
C ALA A 177 11.94 12.64 12.89
N VAL A 178 11.01 12.57 11.95
CA VAL A 178 11.19 13.11 10.61
C VAL A 178 9.92 13.88 10.28
N ASP A 179 10.08 15.17 9.91
CA ASP A 179 9.00 16.10 9.59
C ASP A 179 8.04 15.56 8.52
N MET A 180 6.74 15.55 8.83
CA MET A 180 5.69 15.34 7.85
C MET A 180 5.19 16.69 7.31
N PRO A 181 4.99 16.83 6.00
CA PRO A 181 4.31 17.99 5.44
C PRO A 181 2.85 18.06 5.96
N LYS A 182 2.44 19.25 6.37
CA LYS A 182 1.11 19.53 6.92
C LYS A 182 0.00 19.63 5.87
N ASP A 183 0.25 19.29 4.62
CA ASP A 183 -0.67 19.48 3.52
C ASP A 183 -1.24 18.15 3.06
N ALA A 184 -2.52 17.91 3.32
CA ALA A 184 -3.25 16.68 2.99
C ALA A 184 -3.45 16.46 1.48
N SER A 185 -3.05 17.43 0.64
CA SER A 185 -3.08 17.34 -0.82
C SER A 185 -1.81 16.72 -1.41
N ASN A 186 -0.74 16.62 -0.61
CA ASN A 186 0.56 16.14 -1.09
C ASN A 186 0.82 14.71 -0.58
N ILE A 187 0.49 13.71 -1.39
CA ILE A 187 0.83 12.31 -1.11
C ILE A 187 2.34 12.16 -1.18
N ASP A 188 2.98 11.77 -0.06
CA ASP A 188 4.41 11.48 -0.05
C ASP A 188 4.70 10.17 -0.76
N LEU A 189 5.23 10.26 -1.99
CA LEU A 189 5.63 9.13 -2.83
C LEU A 189 7.09 8.69 -2.60
N ASN A 190 7.80 9.26 -1.64
CA ASN A 190 9.20 8.93 -1.39
C ASN A 190 9.35 7.55 -0.72
N HIS A 191 9.65 6.53 -1.50
CA HIS A 191 9.88 5.16 -1.03
C HIS A 191 11.31 4.90 -0.54
N ALA A 192 12.26 5.79 -0.85
CA ALA A 192 13.68 5.58 -0.58
C ALA A 192 14.08 5.95 0.86
N LYS A 193 13.24 6.72 1.56
CA LYS A 193 13.50 7.18 2.95
C LYS A 193 12.52 6.55 3.93
N LEU A 194 12.49 5.22 3.98
CA LEU A 194 11.72 4.48 4.96
C LEU A 194 12.64 4.11 6.14
N PRO A 195 12.18 4.29 7.40
CA PRO A 195 12.93 3.83 8.57
C PRO A 195 13.14 2.32 8.51
N ASP A 196 14.32 1.85 8.87
CA ASP A 196 14.62 0.42 9.02
C ASP A 196 14.45 0.03 10.50
N PRO A 197 13.37 -0.69 10.87
CA PRO A 197 13.11 -1.03 12.27
C PRO A 197 14.11 -2.04 12.83
N ILE A 198 14.85 -2.76 11.98
CA ILE A 198 15.89 -3.70 12.42
C ILE A 198 17.16 -2.95 12.75
N SER A 199 17.61 -2.03 11.90
CA SER A 199 18.77 -1.16 12.16
C SER A 199 18.59 -0.36 13.45
N GLU A 200 17.44 0.31 13.62
CA GLU A 200 17.18 1.08 14.84
C GLU A 200 17.16 0.21 16.10
N THR A 201 16.65 -1.02 16.01
CA THR A 201 16.66 -1.96 17.13
C THR A 201 18.08 -2.46 17.44
N ILE A 202 18.88 -2.70 16.41
CA ILE A 202 20.28 -3.10 16.57
C ILE A 202 21.10 -2.00 17.21
N GLU A 203 21.01 -0.76 16.72
CA GLU A 203 21.67 0.42 17.32
C GLU A 203 21.30 0.61 18.80
N TYR A 204 20.00 0.48 19.12
CA TYR A 204 19.55 0.53 20.52
C TYR A 204 20.16 -0.59 21.39
N LEU A 205 20.21 -1.83 20.87
CA LEU A 205 20.80 -2.95 21.59
C LEU A 205 22.31 -2.79 21.76
N GLU A 206 23.03 -2.33 20.75
CA GLU A 206 24.47 -2.05 20.82
C GLU A 206 24.77 -0.97 21.88
N GLU A 207 24.01 0.12 21.91
CA GLU A 207 24.16 1.17 22.93
C GLU A 207 23.86 0.61 24.34
N HIS A 208 22.88 -0.26 24.47
CA HIS A 208 22.52 -0.87 25.75
C HIS A 208 23.58 -1.85 26.25
N ILE A 209 24.14 -2.67 25.35
CA ILE A 209 25.25 -3.56 25.62
C ILE A 209 26.45 -2.76 26.12
N LYS A 210 26.82 -1.68 25.43
CA LYS A 210 27.94 -0.82 25.82
C LYS A 210 27.77 -0.21 27.23
N LYS A 211 26.55 0.23 27.57
CA LYS A 211 26.21 0.73 28.91
C LYS A 211 26.32 -0.36 29.98
N LEU A 212 25.95 -1.60 29.65
CA LEU A 212 26.08 -2.73 30.56
C LEU A 212 27.54 -3.15 30.77
N GLU A 213 28.33 -3.15 29.72
CA GLU A 213 29.80 -3.41 29.81
C GLU A 213 30.52 -2.38 30.69
N GLU A 214 30.20 -1.10 30.53
CA GLU A 214 30.74 -0.04 31.37
C GLU A 214 30.36 -0.18 32.86
N ARG A 215 29.11 -0.66 33.09
CA ARG A 215 28.61 -0.88 34.44
C ARG A 215 29.27 -2.10 35.12
N ILE A 216 29.49 -3.16 34.36
CA ILE A 216 30.21 -4.35 34.82
C ILE A 216 31.63 -3.98 35.16
N LYS A 217 32.35 -3.24 34.31
CA LYS A 217 33.72 -2.81 34.54
C LYS A 217 33.86 -1.97 35.84
N LYS A 218 32.92 -1.05 36.09
CA LYS A 218 32.86 -0.27 37.34
C LYS A 218 32.63 -1.14 38.57
N LEU A 219 31.81 -2.20 38.47
CA LEU A 219 31.55 -3.11 39.58
C LEU A 219 32.75 -4.02 39.86
N GLU A 220 33.49 -4.42 38.82
CA GLU A 220 34.73 -5.21 38.97
C GLU A 220 35.87 -4.38 39.60
N GLU A 221 36.01 -3.10 39.24
CA GLU A 221 36.95 -2.16 39.85
C GLU A 221 36.66 -1.95 41.32
N THR A 222 35.37 -1.78 41.70
CA THR A 222 34.97 -1.59 43.13
C THR A 222 35.02 -2.85 43.98
N LYS A 223 35.25 -4.03 43.40
CA LYS A 223 35.36 -5.28 44.11
C LYS A 223 36.82 -5.69 44.39
N ASN A 224 37.79 -5.01 43.74
CA ASN A 224 39.22 -5.23 43.87
C ASN A 224 39.93 -4.21 44.78
N ASP A 225 39.18 -3.22 45.27
CA ASP A 225 39.56 -2.31 46.36
C ASP A 225 38.94 -2.79 47.71
#